data_6504ab133ed057b3a5bc2607c6069fa8
#
_entry.id   6504ab133ed057b3a5bc2607c6069fa8
#
_cell.length_a   1.000
_cell.length_b   1.000
_cell.length_c   1.000
_cell.angle_alpha   90.00
_cell.angle_beta   90.00
_cell.angle_gamma   90.00
#
_symmetry.space_group_name_H-M   'P 1'
#
loop_
_entity.id
_entity.type
_entity.pdbx_description
1 polymer ?
#
loop_
_entity_poly.entity_id
_entity_poly.type
_entity_poly.pdbx_seq_one_letter_code
_entity_poly.pdbx_strand_id
1 'polypeptide(L)'
;MASKRRIWIYPLAIISVLLILTNSCKKSSTLPPQETITDADGNVYHTITIGSQVWTVENLKTTKFTNGDPIPIVTDTTAWENLTSGAYCDHHGDSIFAETYGKLYNWYAVSDARKITPFGWHVATDAEWATMVTYLGGLTVAGGHLKESGLVHWPNPNIGADNTSGFTALPGGYRNDLGEFNPLASGYWWTSTWNGVDGAWSWNMSYLSAGLVRADAAWKYGYSVRLMKD
;
A
#
# COMPACT_ATOMS: atom_id res chain seq x y z
N MET A 1 -86.51 -29.55 -50.84
CA MET A 1 -85.36 -30.13 -50.10
C MET A 1 -84.52 -29.01 -49.59
N ALA A 2 -84.56 -28.63 -48.28
CA ALA A 2 -83.88 -27.49 -47.68
C ALA A 2 -82.73 -28.04 -46.84
N SER A 3 -81.48 -27.73 -47.23
CA SER A 3 -80.29 -28.07 -46.52
C SER A 3 -80.03 -27.09 -45.38
N LYS A 4 -80.10 -27.59 -44.14
CA LYS A 4 -79.72 -26.78 -42.92
C LYS A 4 -78.23 -26.75 -42.78
N ARG A 5 -77.61 -25.57 -42.97
CA ARG A 5 -76.21 -25.32 -42.58
C ARG A 5 -76.12 -25.12 -41.08
N ARG A 6 -75.39 -25.96 -40.38
CA ARG A 6 -75.02 -25.75 -38.96
C ARG A 6 -73.85 -24.81 -38.89
N ILE A 7 -74.06 -23.65 -38.20
CA ILE A 7 -72.99 -22.73 -37.84
C ILE A 7 -72.37 -23.21 -36.52
N TRP A 8 -71.07 -23.51 -36.57
CA TRP A 8 -70.30 -23.80 -35.39
C TRP A 8 -69.72 -22.51 -34.85
N ILE A 9 -70.13 -22.09 -33.65
CA ILE A 9 -69.57 -20.95 -32.91
C ILE A 9 -68.48 -21.49 -32.04
N TYR A 10 -67.22 -21.15 -32.35
CA TYR A 10 -66.09 -21.44 -31.50
C TYR A 10 -66.00 -20.36 -30.39
N PRO A 11 -65.88 -20.68 -29.12
CA PRO A 11 -65.64 -19.71 -28.09
C PRO A 11 -64.22 -19.26 -28.18
N LEU A 12 -63.98 -17.97 -28.39
CA LEU A 12 -62.69 -17.33 -28.26
C LEU A 12 -62.25 -17.37 -26.79
N ALA A 13 -61.28 -18.23 -26.48
CA ALA A 13 -60.59 -18.22 -25.22
C ALA A 13 -59.63 -17.01 -25.18
N ILE A 14 -60.02 -15.98 -24.43
CA ILE A 14 -59.15 -14.83 -24.16
C ILE A 14 -58.09 -15.29 -23.16
N ILE A 15 -56.87 -15.57 -23.67
CA ILE A 15 -55.70 -15.82 -22.81
C ILE A 15 -55.15 -14.47 -22.35
N SER A 16 -55.49 -14.09 -21.13
CA SER A 16 -54.88 -12.94 -20.45
C SER A 16 -53.45 -13.30 -20.07
N VAL A 17 -52.48 -12.83 -20.87
CA VAL A 17 -51.06 -12.93 -20.52
C VAL A 17 -50.80 -11.88 -19.43
N LEU A 18 -50.69 -12.34 -18.19
CA LEU A 18 -50.25 -11.53 -17.03
C LEU A 18 -48.74 -11.33 -17.17
N LEU A 19 -48.30 -10.19 -17.72
CA LEU A 19 -46.89 -9.77 -17.69
C LEU A 19 -46.52 -9.43 -16.23
N ILE A 20 -45.90 -10.38 -15.55
CA ILE A 20 -45.23 -10.12 -14.25
C ILE A 20 -43.94 -9.40 -14.58
N LEU A 21 -43.94 -8.08 -14.45
CA LEU A 21 -42.72 -7.26 -14.43
C LEU A 21 -41.98 -7.56 -13.13
N THR A 22 -41.06 -8.54 -13.17
CA THR A 22 -40.08 -8.70 -12.10
C THR A 22 -39.10 -7.54 -12.18
N ASN A 23 -39.36 -6.48 -11.40
CA ASN A 23 -38.34 -5.48 -11.09
C ASN A 23 -37.22 -6.20 -10.34
N SER A 24 -36.25 -6.76 -11.08
CA SER A 24 -34.98 -7.18 -10.52
C SER A 24 -34.24 -5.91 -10.11
N CYS A 25 -34.39 -5.50 -8.86
CA CYS A 25 -33.47 -4.56 -8.23
C CYS A 25 -32.07 -5.20 -8.29
N LYS A 26 -31.29 -4.87 -9.33
CA LYS A 26 -29.84 -5.06 -9.28
C LYS A 26 -29.35 -4.25 -8.10
N LYS A 27 -29.12 -4.93 -6.97
CA LYS A 27 -28.37 -4.38 -5.85
C LYS A 27 -26.98 -4.09 -6.42
N SER A 28 -26.75 -2.84 -6.84
CA SER A 28 -25.41 -2.37 -7.15
C SER A 28 -24.61 -2.55 -5.87
N SER A 29 -23.73 -3.53 -5.85
CA SER A 29 -22.72 -3.67 -4.82
C SER A 29 -21.65 -2.62 -5.07
N THR A 30 -22.00 -1.35 -4.84
CA THR A 30 -20.97 -0.33 -4.66
C THR A 30 -20.28 -0.70 -3.35
N LEU A 31 -19.05 -1.22 -3.46
CA LEU A 31 -18.15 -1.29 -2.32
C LEU A 31 -18.15 0.10 -1.67
N PRO A 32 -18.17 0.19 -0.34
CA PRO A 32 -18.05 1.48 0.32
C PRO A 32 -16.81 2.19 -0.23
N PRO A 33 -16.86 3.53 -0.41
CA PRO A 33 -15.69 4.28 -0.86
C PRO A 33 -14.50 3.91 0.04
N GLN A 34 -13.39 3.50 -0.57
CA GLN A 34 -12.17 3.23 0.18
C GLN A 34 -11.72 4.55 0.82
N GLU A 35 -11.52 4.56 2.13
CA GLU A 35 -11.03 5.74 2.84
C GLU A 35 -9.66 6.13 2.28
N THR A 36 -9.44 7.42 2.05
CA THR A 36 -8.17 7.96 1.56
C THR A 36 -7.68 9.07 2.45
N ILE A 37 -6.37 9.29 2.46
CA ILE A 37 -5.72 10.43 3.10
C ILE A 37 -4.89 11.19 2.07
N THR A 38 -4.57 12.45 2.39
CA THR A 38 -3.78 13.33 1.51
C THR A 38 -2.65 13.96 2.30
N ASP A 39 -1.43 13.96 1.73
CA ASP A 39 -0.27 14.61 2.34
C ASP A 39 -0.15 16.11 1.98
N ALA A 40 0.93 16.75 2.44
CA ALA A 40 1.19 18.18 2.25
C ALA A 40 1.45 18.57 0.77
N ASP A 41 1.76 17.60 -0.10
CA ASP A 41 1.93 17.82 -1.54
C ASP A 41 0.66 17.53 -2.34
N GLY A 42 -0.39 17.01 -1.71
CA GLY A 42 -1.64 16.60 -2.36
C GLY A 42 -1.62 15.16 -2.90
N ASN A 43 -0.60 14.35 -2.56
CA ASN A 43 -0.61 12.92 -2.90
C ASN A 43 -1.71 12.22 -2.11
N VAL A 44 -2.48 11.36 -2.79
CA VAL A 44 -3.57 10.59 -2.19
C VAL A 44 -3.10 9.16 -1.92
N TYR A 45 -3.41 8.65 -0.72
CA TYR A 45 -3.11 7.29 -0.29
C TYR A 45 -4.39 6.60 0.11
N HIS A 46 -4.60 5.38 -0.40
CA HIS A 46 -5.68 4.50 0.04
C HIS A 46 -5.35 3.90 1.40
N THR A 47 -6.38 3.50 2.13
CA THR A 47 -6.19 2.89 3.44
C THR A 47 -6.75 1.48 3.49
N ILE A 48 -6.18 0.64 4.36
CA ILE A 48 -6.61 -0.72 4.60
C ILE A 48 -6.58 -1.04 6.09
N THR A 49 -7.58 -1.77 6.57
CA THR A 49 -7.61 -2.25 7.95
C THR A 49 -7.03 -3.65 8.03
N ILE A 50 -6.00 -3.83 8.87
CA ILE A 50 -5.36 -5.11 9.14
C ILE A 50 -5.44 -5.37 10.65
N GLY A 51 -6.26 -6.34 11.05
CA GLY A 51 -6.60 -6.53 12.45
C GLY A 51 -7.34 -5.32 13.02
N SER A 52 -6.76 -4.66 14.01
CA SER A 52 -7.28 -3.41 14.62
C SER A 52 -6.58 -2.15 14.11
N GLN A 53 -5.65 -2.27 13.18
CA GLN A 53 -4.81 -1.17 12.70
C GLN A 53 -5.24 -0.72 11.31
N VAL A 54 -5.17 0.61 11.03
CA VAL A 54 -5.44 1.17 9.71
C VAL A 54 -4.13 1.69 9.13
N TRP A 55 -3.76 1.19 7.95
CA TRP A 55 -2.50 1.45 7.26
C TRP A 55 -2.71 2.12 5.91
N THR A 56 -1.72 2.85 5.41
CA THR A 56 -1.69 3.26 3.99
C THR A 56 -1.35 2.06 3.10
N VAL A 57 -1.97 1.98 1.92
CA VAL A 57 -1.67 0.95 0.90
C VAL A 57 -0.44 1.33 0.08
N GLU A 58 -0.22 2.60 -0.18
CA GLU A 58 0.94 3.12 -0.90
C GLU A 58 2.05 3.56 0.06
N ASN A 59 3.28 3.48 -0.40
CA ASN A 59 4.42 4.10 0.26
C ASN A 59 4.35 5.63 0.17
N LEU A 60 4.83 6.32 1.17
CA LEU A 60 4.84 7.78 1.25
C LEU A 60 5.61 8.41 0.08
N LYS A 61 5.09 9.54 -0.44
CA LYS A 61 5.64 10.28 -1.59
C LYS A 61 5.92 11.75 -1.29
N THR A 62 5.61 12.23 -0.08
CA THR A 62 5.70 13.64 0.27
C THR A 62 7.12 14.19 0.08
N THR A 63 7.20 15.42 -0.41
CA THR A 63 8.44 16.21 -0.52
C THR A 63 8.50 17.32 0.52
N LYS A 64 7.48 17.36 1.42
CA LYS A 64 7.35 18.40 2.43
C LYS A 64 7.10 17.81 3.81
N PHE A 65 7.59 18.51 4.81
CA PHE A 65 7.14 18.33 6.17
C PHE A 65 5.70 18.85 6.34
N THR A 66 5.04 18.45 7.42
CA THR A 66 3.63 18.81 7.68
C THR A 66 3.41 20.32 7.81
N ASN A 67 4.44 21.08 8.21
CA ASN A 67 4.39 22.54 8.28
C ASN A 67 4.59 23.25 6.92
N GLY A 68 4.79 22.49 5.83
CA GLY A 68 5.01 23.00 4.49
C GLY A 68 6.47 23.23 4.10
N ASP A 69 7.42 23.09 5.01
CA ASP A 69 8.84 23.17 4.70
C ASP A 69 9.26 22.06 3.72
N PRO A 70 10.12 22.33 2.74
CA PRO A 70 10.61 21.30 1.84
C PRO A 70 11.55 20.32 2.57
N ILE A 71 11.41 19.02 2.25
CA ILE A 71 12.41 18.00 2.57
C ILE A 71 13.45 18.05 1.45
N PRO A 72 14.75 18.19 1.72
CA PRO A 72 15.78 18.20 0.68
C PRO A 72 15.78 16.91 -0.15
N ILE A 73 15.78 17.05 -1.47
CA ILE A 73 16.08 15.91 -2.37
C ILE A 73 17.60 15.82 -2.53
N VAL A 74 18.18 14.64 -2.34
CA VAL A 74 19.62 14.41 -2.49
C VAL A 74 19.87 13.22 -3.42
N THR A 75 20.34 13.49 -4.63
CA THR A 75 20.62 12.48 -5.66
C THR A 75 22.10 12.09 -5.71
N ASP A 76 23.02 13.01 -5.44
CA ASP A 76 24.44 12.75 -5.41
C ASP A 76 24.85 11.78 -4.32
N THR A 77 25.70 10.81 -4.65
CA THR A 77 26.15 9.73 -3.76
C THR A 77 26.95 10.24 -2.59
N THR A 78 27.95 11.12 -2.87
CA THR A 78 28.81 11.68 -1.82
C THR A 78 28.04 12.62 -0.90
N ALA A 79 27.12 13.42 -1.45
CA ALA A 79 26.25 14.26 -0.64
C ALA A 79 25.36 13.42 0.29
N TRP A 80 24.82 12.28 -0.20
CA TRP A 80 24.01 11.36 0.61
C TRP A 80 24.84 10.76 1.77
N GLU A 81 26.02 10.27 1.49
CA GLU A 81 26.95 9.69 2.48
C GLU A 81 27.22 10.67 3.65
N ASN A 82 27.28 11.97 3.36
CA ASN A 82 27.61 13.01 4.32
C ASN A 82 26.37 13.64 5.00
N LEU A 83 25.16 13.09 4.80
CA LEU A 83 23.93 13.62 5.42
C LEU A 83 23.95 13.50 6.94
N THR A 84 23.51 14.59 7.58
CA THR A 84 23.26 14.68 9.03
C THR A 84 21.89 15.27 9.34
N SER A 85 21.04 15.43 8.31
CA SER A 85 19.70 15.99 8.41
C SER A 85 18.71 15.25 7.50
N GLY A 86 17.42 15.54 7.66
CA GLY A 86 16.35 14.93 6.88
C GLY A 86 16.50 15.16 5.38
N ALA A 87 16.42 14.07 4.59
CA ALA A 87 16.46 14.09 3.15
C ALA A 87 15.66 12.92 2.57
N TYR A 88 15.33 13.03 1.28
CA TYR A 88 14.79 11.93 0.49
C TYR A 88 15.49 11.83 -0.86
N CYS A 89 15.29 10.70 -1.53
CA CYS A 89 15.61 10.51 -2.95
C CYS A 89 14.55 9.64 -3.62
N ASP A 90 14.51 9.72 -4.95
CA ASP A 90 13.84 8.75 -5.80
C ASP A 90 14.82 7.60 -6.09
N HIS A 91 14.32 6.37 -6.28
CA HIS A 91 15.18 5.23 -6.58
C HIS A 91 15.93 5.49 -7.91
N HIS A 92 17.26 5.39 -7.88
CA HIS A 92 18.16 5.77 -8.98
C HIS A 92 17.97 7.23 -9.48
N GLY A 93 17.34 8.12 -8.70
CA GLY A 93 17.05 9.48 -9.11
C GLY A 93 15.94 9.60 -10.18
N ASP A 94 15.18 8.54 -10.42
CA ASP A 94 14.12 8.49 -11.41
C ASP A 94 12.73 8.67 -10.75
N SER A 95 12.08 9.78 -11.08
CA SER A 95 10.75 10.11 -10.55
C SER A 95 9.64 9.13 -10.97
N ILE A 96 9.82 8.40 -12.09
CA ILE A 96 8.85 7.38 -12.54
C ILE A 96 8.79 6.24 -11.52
N PHE A 97 9.94 5.84 -10.96
CA PHE A 97 9.97 4.87 -9.89
C PHE A 97 9.25 5.37 -8.63
N ALA A 98 9.39 6.66 -8.31
CA ALA A 98 8.72 7.24 -7.14
C ALA A 98 7.19 7.27 -7.26
N GLU A 99 6.64 7.36 -8.47
CA GLU A 99 5.18 7.24 -8.69
C GLU A 99 4.65 5.87 -8.30
N THR A 100 5.39 4.81 -8.59
CA THR A 100 5.02 3.42 -8.30
C THR A 100 5.42 2.99 -6.89
N TYR A 101 6.70 3.19 -6.55
CA TYR A 101 7.30 2.60 -5.34
C TYR A 101 7.33 3.56 -4.14
N GLY A 102 6.98 4.83 -4.33
CA GLY A 102 7.16 5.88 -3.32
C GLY A 102 8.61 6.37 -3.25
N LYS A 103 8.89 7.26 -2.31
CA LYS A 103 10.22 7.83 -2.09
C LYS A 103 10.99 7.08 -1.01
N LEU A 104 12.32 7.22 -1.06
CA LEU A 104 13.21 6.69 -0.05
C LEU A 104 13.66 7.84 0.87
N TYR A 105 13.31 7.75 2.15
CA TYR A 105 13.64 8.76 3.17
C TYR A 105 14.76 8.25 4.04
N ASN A 106 15.70 9.13 4.45
CA ASN A 106 16.59 8.80 5.55
C ASN A 106 15.84 8.92 6.88
N TRP A 107 16.36 8.29 7.94
CA TRP A 107 15.66 8.29 9.23
C TRP A 107 15.63 9.67 9.90
N TYR A 108 16.57 10.56 9.56
CA TYR A 108 16.52 11.96 10.01
C TYR A 108 15.22 12.67 9.54
N ALA A 109 14.73 12.37 8.33
CA ALA A 109 13.45 12.88 7.86
C ALA A 109 12.26 12.22 8.59
N VAL A 110 12.34 10.91 8.86
CA VAL A 110 11.31 10.16 9.59
C VAL A 110 11.14 10.66 11.01
N SER A 111 12.23 11.00 11.70
CA SER A 111 12.26 11.44 13.10
C SER A 111 12.19 12.96 13.30
N ASP A 112 12.09 13.73 12.21
CA ASP A 112 12.04 15.19 12.29
C ASP A 112 10.79 15.68 13.03
N ALA A 113 10.97 16.62 13.95
CA ALA A 113 9.87 17.17 14.76
C ALA A 113 8.77 17.85 13.93
N ARG A 114 9.10 18.32 12.71
CA ARG A 114 8.14 18.88 11.76
C ARG A 114 7.22 17.83 11.13
N LYS A 115 7.54 16.53 11.29
CA LYS A 115 6.82 15.36 10.78
C LYS A 115 6.66 15.34 9.25
N ILE A 116 6.64 14.15 8.68
CA ILE A 116 6.38 13.91 7.25
C ILE A 116 4.98 13.32 7.01
N THR A 117 4.13 13.32 8.04
CA THR A 117 2.84 12.60 8.03
C THR A 117 1.66 13.57 8.09
N PRO A 118 0.54 13.30 7.43
CA PRO A 118 -0.70 14.06 7.61
C PRO A 118 -1.20 14.03 9.07
N PHE A 119 -2.05 14.99 9.43
CA PHE A 119 -2.70 15.01 10.74
C PHE A 119 -3.52 13.74 10.99
N GLY A 120 -3.43 13.17 12.20
CA GLY A 120 -4.10 11.92 12.57
C GLY A 120 -3.39 10.66 12.06
N TRP A 121 -2.14 10.81 11.56
CA TRP A 121 -1.32 9.71 11.06
C TRP A 121 0.14 9.87 11.52
N HIS A 122 0.79 8.73 11.69
CA HIS A 122 2.22 8.69 12.04
C HIS A 122 2.97 7.63 11.22
N VAL A 123 4.29 7.74 11.18
CA VAL A 123 5.14 6.66 10.67
C VAL A 123 5.05 5.51 11.66
N ALA A 124 4.65 4.34 11.20
CA ALA A 124 4.39 3.20 12.06
C ALA A 124 5.61 2.86 12.94
N THR A 125 5.34 2.57 14.20
CA THR A 125 6.34 2.10 15.16
C THR A 125 6.73 0.63 14.92
N ASP A 126 7.85 0.20 15.45
CA ASP A 126 8.26 -1.20 15.42
C ASP A 126 7.25 -2.13 16.14
N ALA A 127 6.65 -1.68 17.23
CA ALA A 127 5.62 -2.44 17.96
C ALA A 127 4.34 -2.63 17.14
N GLU A 128 3.96 -1.64 16.33
CA GLU A 128 2.80 -1.73 15.45
C GLU A 128 3.03 -2.68 14.29
N TRP A 129 4.23 -2.65 13.69
CA TRP A 129 4.63 -3.67 12.72
C TRP A 129 4.60 -5.06 13.33
N ALA A 130 5.14 -5.26 14.55
CA ALA A 130 5.12 -6.54 15.24
C ALA A 130 3.69 -7.03 15.52
N THR A 131 2.77 -6.12 15.86
CA THR A 131 1.34 -6.42 16.04
C THR A 131 0.71 -6.91 14.75
N MET A 132 0.92 -6.20 13.63
CA MET A 132 0.45 -6.61 12.32
C MET A 132 1.02 -7.98 11.91
N VAL A 133 2.31 -8.18 12.08
CA VAL A 133 3.00 -9.46 11.76
C VAL A 133 2.41 -10.61 12.58
N THR A 134 2.15 -10.39 13.86
CA THR A 134 1.51 -11.39 14.74
C THR A 134 0.11 -11.74 14.25
N TYR A 135 -0.69 -10.74 13.90
CA TYR A 135 -2.05 -10.93 13.36
C TYR A 135 -2.04 -11.76 12.07
N LEU A 136 -1.03 -11.56 11.22
CA LEU A 136 -0.87 -12.27 9.93
C LEU A 136 -0.17 -13.63 10.05
N GLY A 137 -0.03 -14.20 11.24
CA GLY A 137 0.51 -15.56 11.45
C GLY A 137 2.00 -15.64 11.74
N GLY A 138 2.67 -14.51 11.98
CA GLY A 138 4.05 -14.43 12.42
C GLY A 138 5.10 -14.26 11.32
N LEU A 139 6.36 -14.12 11.73
CA LEU A 139 7.49 -13.73 10.87
C LEU A 139 7.69 -14.60 9.62
N THR A 140 7.33 -15.89 9.68
CA THR A 140 7.64 -16.84 8.59
C THR A 140 6.68 -16.76 7.41
N VAL A 141 5.49 -16.17 7.58
CA VAL A 141 4.42 -16.16 6.57
C VAL A 141 3.84 -14.77 6.28
N ALA A 142 3.92 -13.86 7.24
CA ALA A 142 3.27 -12.55 7.13
C ALA A 142 3.75 -11.74 5.91
N GLY A 143 5.00 -11.89 5.49
CA GLY A 143 5.52 -11.23 4.28
C GLY A 143 4.78 -11.65 3.01
N GLY A 144 4.38 -12.92 2.91
CA GLY A 144 3.56 -13.39 1.81
C GLY A 144 2.19 -12.70 1.75
N HIS A 145 1.54 -12.55 2.91
CA HIS A 145 0.25 -11.89 3.02
C HIS A 145 0.30 -10.38 2.78
N LEU A 146 1.47 -9.75 2.96
CA LEU A 146 1.68 -8.33 2.76
C LEU A 146 2.13 -7.96 1.35
N LYS A 147 2.92 -8.81 0.66
CA LYS A 147 3.45 -8.54 -0.68
C LYS A 147 2.34 -8.52 -1.72
N GLU A 148 2.47 -7.62 -2.71
CA GLU A 148 1.67 -7.68 -3.92
C GLU A 148 1.76 -9.09 -4.54
N SER A 149 0.61 -9.66 -4.92
CA SER A 149 0.55 -10.96 -5.58
C SER A 149 0.96 -10.88 -7.05
N GLY A 150 1.53 -11.95 -7.58
CA GLY A 150 1.98 -12.03 -8.97
C GLY A 150 3.39 -11.47 -9.18
N LEU A 151 3.72 -11.13 -10.43
CA LEU A 151 5.06 -10.80 -10.89
C LEU A 151 5.12 -9.46 -11.66
N VAL A 152 4.18 -8.55 -11.40
CA VAL A 152 4.15 -7.24 -12.06
C VAL A 152 5.32 -6.38 -11.57
N HIS A 153 5.51 -6.31 -10.26
CA HIS A 153 6.60 -5.53 -9.65
C HIS A 153 7.63 -6.42 -8.95
N TRP A 154 7.21 -7.55 -8.40
CA TRP A 154 8.12 -8.48 -7.75
C TRP A 154 8.78 -9.43 -8.76
N PRO A 155 10.11 -9.70 -8.65
CA PRO A 155 10.75 -10.74 -9.45
C PRO A 155 10.21 -12.13 -9.13
N ASN A 156 10.36 -13.06 -10.09
CA ASN A 156 10.07 -14.48 -9.88
C ASN A 156 11.11 -15.08 -8.90
N PRO A 157 10.69 -15.89 -7.89
CA PRO A 157 9.40 -16.57 -7.73
C PRO A 157 8.37 -15.84 -6.85
N ASN A 158 8.66 -14.70 -6.23
CA ASN A 158 7.79 -13.97 -5.28
C ASN A 158 7.11 -14.92 -4.27
N ILE A 159 7.93 -15.67 -3.53
CA ILE A 159 7.50 -16.82 -2.70
C ILE A 159 6.41 -16.40 -1.70
N GLY A 160 5.29 -17.13 -1.73
CA GLY A 160 4.16 -17.00 -0.80
C GLY A 160 3.34 -15.73 -0.94
N ALA A 161 3.57 -14.89 -1.96
CA ALA A 161 2.86 -13.64 -2.13
C ALA A 161 1.40 -13.86 -2.59
N ASP A 162 0.43 -13.55 -1.74
CA ASP A 162 -1.00 -13.64 -1.99
C ASP A 162 -1.76 -12.32 -1.79
N ASN A 163 -1.13 -11.33 -1.10
CA ASN A 163 -1.70 -10.03 -0.76
C ASN A 163 -3.04 -10.12 -0.02
N THR A 164 -3.28 -11.16 0.74
CA THR A 164 -4.56 -11.36 1.46
C THR A 164 -4.85 -10.28 2.50
N SER A 165 -3.81 -9.57 2.96
CA SER A 165 -3.96 -8.41 3.84
C SER A 165 -4.45 -7.14 3.13
N GLY A 166 -4.28 -7.04 1.80
CA GLY A 166 -4.50 -5.81 1.02
C GLY A 166 -3.44 -4.72 1.23
N PHE A 167 -2.34 -5.01 1.94
CA PHE A 167 -1.26 -4.05 2.21
C PHE A 167 -0.49 -3.67 0.94
N THR A 168 -0.39 -4.57 -0.02
CA THR A 168 0.22 -4.38 -1.35
C THR A 168 1.65 -3.83 -1.26
N ALA A 169 2.50 -4.52 -0.48
CA ALA A 169 3.91 -4.18 -0.39
C ALA A 169 4.61 -4.34 -1.74
N LEU A 170 5.34 -3.33 -2.19
CA LEU A 170 6.12 -3.32 -3.43
C LEU A 170 7.62 -3.38 -3.13
N PRO A 171 8.46 -3.94 -4.05
CA PRO A 171 9.89 -4.06 -3.87
C PRO A 171 10.62 -2.76 -4.19
N GLY A 172 10.39 -1.70 -3.40
CA GLY A 172 10.96 -0.37 -3.63
C GLY A 172 12.48 -0.26 -3.42
N GLY A 173 13.16 -1.36 -3.08
CA GLY A 173 14.60 -1.35 -2.82
C GLY A 173 14.98 -0.47 -1.63
N TYR A 174 16.24 -0.04 -1.61
CA TYR A 174 16.77 0.94 -0.65
C TYR A 174 17.97 1.68 -1.23
N ARG A 175 18.36 2.77 -0.57
CA ARG A 175 19.66 3.42 -0.73
C ARG A 175 20.47 3.19 0.54
N ASN A 176 21.73 2.73 0.42
CA ASN A 176 22.56 2.49 1.59
C ASN A 176 23.18 3.80 2.13
N ASP A 177 23.92 3.73 3.23
CA ASP A 177 24.58 4.85 3.88
C ASP A 177 25.77 5.41 3.09
N LEU A 178 26.28 4.65 2.10
CA LEU A 178 27.29 5.10 1.12
C LEU A 178 26.65 5.75 -0.12
N GLY A 179 25.32 5.81 -0.18
CA GLY A 179 24.58 6.41 -1.29
C GLY A 179 24.33 5.51 -2.50
N GLU A 180 24.57 4.20 -2.39
CA GLU A 180 24.35 3.21 -3.45
C GLU A 180 22.94 2.63 -3.36
N PHE A 181 22.34 2.31 -4.52
CA PHE A 181 21.01 1.71 -4.59
C PHE A 181 21.06 0.19 -4.67
N ASN A 182 20.17 -0.45 -3.93
CA ASN A 182 19.92 -1.89 -4.03
C ASN A 182 18.86 -2.17 -5.11
N PRO A 183 18.96 -3.31 -5.83
CA PRO A 183 17.98 -3.70 -6.84
C PRO A 183 16.54 -3.80 -6.31
N LEU A 184 15.56 -3.58 -7.19
CA LEU A 184 14.12 -3.70 -6.93
C LEU A 184 13.68 -5.18 -6.79
N ALA A 185 14.22 -5.86 -5.78
CA ALA A 185 13.96 -7.28 -5.49
C ALA A 185 13.52 -7.50 -4.03
N SER A 186 13.55 -6.44 -3.25
CA SER A 186 13.15 -6.41 -1.84
C SER A 186 12.56 -5.05 -1.51
N GLY A 187 11.66 -5.03 -0.54
CA GLY A 187 11.13 -3.78 0.01
C GLY A 187 11.60 -3.59 1.44
N TYR A 188 11.92 -2.35 1.80
CA TYR A 188 12.42 -1.95 3.11
C TYR A 188 11.60 -0.78 3.62
N TRP A 189 11.18 -0.87 4.89
CA TRP A 189 10.34 0.17 5.52
C TRP A 189 10.94 0.59 6.85
N TRP A 190 11.09 1.91 7.01
CA TRP A 190 11.40 2.47 8.30
C TRP A 190 10.27 2.27 9.30
N THR A 191 10.65 2.14 10.56
CA THR A 191 9.79 2.47 11.69
C THR A 191 10.18 3.81 12.29
N SER A 192 9.30 4.42 13.08
CA SER A 192 9.64 5.61 13.86
C SER A 192 10.40 5.27 15.16
N THR A 193 10.75 4.02 15.38
CA THR A 193 11.37 3.55 16.63
C THR A 193 12.89 3.52 16.51
N TRP A 194 13.56 4.31 17.36
CA TRP A 194 15.01 4.28 17.53
C TRP A 194 15.48 2.91 18.08
N ASN A 195 16.64 2.41 17.65
CA ASN A 195 17.19 1.13 18.09
C ASN A 195 17.94 1.19 19.44
N GLY A 196 18.08 2.40 20.02
CA GLY A 196 18.77 2.61 21.30
C GLY A 196 20.26 2.97 21.16
N VAL A 197 20.82 2.95 19.95
CA VAL A 197 22.26 3.20 19.71
C VAL A 197 22.43 4.28 18.62
N ASP A 198 22.58 3.89 17.36
CA ASP A 198 22.97 4.76 16.24
C ASP A 198 22.13 4.52 14.97
N GLY A 199 21.02 3.82 15.10
CA GLY A 199 20.11 3.44 14.02
C GLY A 199 18.65 3.46 14.43
N ALA A 200 17.81 2.91 13.57
CA ALA A 200 16.39 2.71 13.83
C ALA A 200 15.94 1.34 13.34
N TRP A 201 14.84 0.86 13.90
CA TRP A 201 14.25 -0.40 13.48
C TRP A 201 13.59 -0.26 12.11
N SER A 202 13.73 -1.31 11.32
CA SER A 202 13.16 -1.44 9.99
C SER A 202 12.60 -2.84 9.76
N TRP A 203 11.72 -2.95 8.80
CA TRP A 203 11.17 -4.22 8.34
C TRP A 203 11.42 -4.40 6.84
N ASN A 204 11.74 -5.63 6.43
CA ASN A 204 11.99 -5.91 5.02
C ASN A 204 11.37 -7.22 4.56
N MET A 205 11.05 -7.27 3.26
CA MET A 205 10.51 -8.41 2.55
C MET A 205 11.34 -8.67 1.30
N SER A 206 11.52 -9.95 0.95
CA SER A 206 12.25 -10.38 -0.24
C SER A 206 11.34 -11.21 -1.16
N TYR A 207 11.60 -11.18 -2.46
CA TYR A 207 10.94 -12.06 -3.42
C TYR A 207 11.24 -13.55 -3.20
N LEU A 208 12.32 -13.87 -2.49
CA LEU A 208 12.77 -15.24 -2.18
C LEU A 208 12.17 -15.81 -0.87
N SER A 209 11.30 -15.07 -0.18
CA SER A 209 10.76 -15.51 1.11
C SER A 209 9.30 -15.09 1.29
N ALA A 210 8.51 -15.93 1.95
CA ALA A 210 7.20 -15.56 2.47
C ALA A 210 7.30 -14.81 3.82
N GLY A 211 8.47 -14.77 4.43
CA GLY A 211 8.69 -14.15 5.73
C GLY A 211 9.03 -12.66 5.66
N LEU A 212 9.02 -12.04 6.84
CA LEU A 212 9.58 -10.73 7.10
C LEU A 212 10.85 -10.84 7.94
N VAL A 213 11.72 -9.86 7.74
CA VAL A 213 12.90 -9.68 8.58
C VAL A 213 12.80 -8.33 9.27
N ARG A 214 12.94 -8.32 10.61
CA ARG A 214 13.15 -7.14 11.42
C ARG A 214 14.64 -6.92 11.56
N ALA A 215 15.12 -5.74 11.23
CA ALA A 215 16.54 -5.37 11.33
C ALA A 215 16.67 -3.93 11.80
N ASP A 216 17.82 -3.58 12.35
CA ASP A 216 18.22 -2.20 12.53
C ASP A 216 19.01 -1.71 11.31
N ALA A 217 18.98 -0.41 11.07
CA ALA A 217 19.72 0.24 10.01
C ALA A 217 20.21 1.62 10.46
N ALA A 218 21.38 2.02 9.96
CA ALA A 218 21.93 3.34 10.22
C ALA A 218 21.00 4.45 9.67
N TRP A 219 20.92 5.59 10.33
CA TRP A 219 20.00 6.69 10.02
C TRP A 219 20.10 7.22 8.60
N LYS A 220 21.22 7.01 7.92
CA LYS A 220 21.46 7.47 6.55
C LYS A 220 20.86 6.56 5.49
N TYR A 221 20.45 5.33 5.81
CA TYR A 221 19.76 4.50 4.83
C TYR A 221 18.50 5.20 4.32
N GLY A 222 18.21 5.05 3.03
CA GLY A 222 16.98 5.52 2.40
C GLY A 222 16.01 4.36 2.25
N TYR A 223 14.93 4.34 3.04
CA TYR A 223 13.88 3.33 3.01
C TYR A 223 12.52 3.95 2.73
N SER A 224 11.60 3.12 2.25
CA SER A 224 10.19 3.48 2.13
C SER A 224 9.56 3.75 3.50
N VAL A 225 8.41 4.42 3.49
CA VAL A 225 7.62 4.72 4.70
C VAL A 225 6.18 4.31 4.46
N ARG A 226 5.58 3.65 5.45
CA ARG A 226 4.14 3.40 5.56
C ARG A 226 3.59 4.11 6.78
N LEU A 227 2.39 4.66 6.60
CA LEU A 227 1.72 5.38 7.68
C LEU A 227 0.66 4.49 8.34
N MET A 228 0.48 4.74 9.63
CA MET A 228 -0.59 4.16 10.44
C MET A 228 -1.44 5.28 11.05
N LYS A 229 -2.73 5.05 11.17
CA LYS A 229 -3.70 5.96 11.78
C LYS A 229 -3.52 5.98 13.30
N ASP A 230 -3.57 7.18 13.93
CA ASP A 230 -3.45 7.41 15.36
C ASP A 230 -4.56 6.74 16.18
#